data_70c721188d9820ccb27ae91c33217102
#
_entry.id   70c721188d9820ccb27ae91c33217102
#
_cell.length_a   1.000
_cell.length_b   1.000
_cell.length_c   1.000
_cell.angle_alpha   90.00
_cell.angle_beta   90.00
_cell.angle_gamma   90.00
#
_symmetry.space_group_name_H-M   'P 1'
#
loop_
_entity.id
_entity.type
_entity.pdbx_description
1 polymer ?
#
loop_
_entity_poly.entity_id
_entity_poly.type
_entity_poly.pdbx_seq_one_letter_code
_entity_poly.pdbx_strand_id
1 'polypeptide(L)'
;MDSIGCASTQIDSDTDGISDANPEGLTTATGKWANAFQARLVNQGLTCHVKNGDEFTIAMLEKHVWICAFMLVGASHGGCTVGEVESTYTKEFEALASEMMTAGAAALNVDVADGYLDRLKAYARAVSHFPTAVKEFEWRNGWFYKLTCDAVKAGREDPMPLHTQALYDLKLPLPIAWIN
;
A
#
# COMPACT_ATOMS: atom_id res chain seq x y z
N MET A 1 5.46 -21.32 12.46
CA MET A 1 6.29 -21.03 11.28
C MET A 1 6.89 -19.64 11.49
N ASP A 2 8.19 -19.58 11.75
CA ASP A 2 8.89 -18.30 11.95
C ASP A 2 9.17 -17.69 10.57
N SER A 3 8.17 -17.02 10.00
CA SER A 3 8.31 -16.28 8.75
C SER A 3 8.96 -14.93 8.99
N ILE A 4 9.83 -14.50 8.10
CA ILE A 4 10.25 -13.11 8.02
C ILE A 4 9.14 -12.37 7.30
N GLY A 5 8.47 -11.45 8.01
CA GLY A 5 7.60 -10.47 7.37
C GLY A 5 8.47 -9.37 6.79
N CYS A 6 8.27 -9.04 5.52
CA CYS A 6 8.96 -7.94 4.85
C CYS A 6 7.94 -6.99 4.25
N ALA A 7 8.02 -5.72 4.63
CA ALA A 7 7.31 -4.64 3.96
C ALA A 7 8.32 -3.59 3.51
N SER A 8 8.21 -3.12 2.28
CA SER A 8 9.05 -2.05 1.77
C SER A 8 8.22 -0.79 1.65
N THR A 9 8.34 0.13 2.60
CA THR A 9 7.95 1.55 2.45
C THR A 9 8.13 2.35 3.72
N GLN A 10 9.28 2.80 4.04
CA GLN A 10 9.39 4.05 4.77
C GLN A 10 10.53 4.84 4.14
N ILE A 11 10.15 5.83 3.39
CA ILE A 11 11.05 6.93 3.11
C ILE A 11 10.97 7.79 4.35
N ASP A 12 12.08 7.99 5.01
CA ASP A 12 12.19 8.95 6.10
C ASP A 12 11.76 10.30 5.55
N SER A 13 10.97 11.07 6.28
CA SER A 13 10.43 12.36 5.83
C SER A 13 11.53 13.38 5.47
N ASP A 14 12.75 13.12 5.89
CA ASP A 14 13.92 13.98 5.66
C ASP A 14 14.70 13.61 4.40
N THR A 15 14.37 12.52 3.73
CA THR A 15 14.97 12.16 2.44
C THR A 15 13.95 12.36 1.33
N ASP A 16 14.32 13.12 0.33
CA ASP A 16 13.53 13.32 -0.89
C ASP A 16 13.42 12.07 -1.77
N GLY A 17 13.80 10.91 -1.25
CA GLY A 17 13.83 9.62 -1.94
C GLY A 17 14.89 9.50 -3.04
N ILE A 18 15.59 10.58 -3.35
CA ILE A 18 16.60 10.65 -4.42
C ILE A 18 18.00 10.43 -3.87
N SER A 19 18.21 10.69 -2.58
CA SER A 19 19.50 10.59 -1.91
C SER A 19 19.83 9.20 -1.36
N ASP A 20 18.88 8.29 -1.32
CA ASP A 20 19.12 6.90 -0.92
C ASP A 20 19.68 6.12 -2.12
N ALA A 21 20.76 5.38 -1.92
CA ALA A 21 21.36 4.52 -2.95
C ALA A 21 20.39 3.43 -3.47
N ASN A 22 19.27 3.23 -2.79
CA ASN A 22 18.19 2.35 -3.20
C ASN A 22 16.82 3.01 -3.01
N PRO A 23 16.40 3.90 -3.91
CA PRO A 23 15.10 4.58 -3.83
C PRO A 23 13.90 3.62 -3.86
N GLU A 24 14.07 2.38 -4.28
CA GLU A 24 13.01 1.38 -4.33
C GLU A 24 12.76 0.70 -2.97
N GLY A 25 13.63 0.86 -1.99
CA GLY A 25 13.56 -0.06 -0.91
C GLY A 25 14.00 0.38 0.46
N LEU A 26 13.19 1.12 1.12
CA LEU A 26 13.18 1.06 2.57
C LEU A 26 12.46 -0.24 2.96
N THR A 27 13.22 -1.30 3.13
CA THR A 27 12.69 -2.58 3.57
C THR A 27 12.43 -2.54 5.06
N THR A 28 11.25 -2.93 5.47
CA THR A 28 10.93 -3.20 6.88
C THR A 28 10.83 -4.70 7.10
N ALA A 29 11.50 -5.20 8.12
CA ALA A 29 11.52 -6.61 8.48
C ALA A 29 11.08 -6.84 9.94
N THR A 30 10.46 -7.98 10.20
CA THR A 30 10.07 -8.42 11.54
C THR A 30 10.34 -9.91 11.74
N GLY A 31 10.27 -10.37 12.99
CA GLY A 31 10.42 -11.77 13.37
C GLY A 31 11.85 -12.17 13.75
N LYS A 32 12.04 -13.42 14.07
CA LYS A 32 13.26 -13.97 14.66
C LYS A 32 14.54 -13.66 13.90
N TRP A 33 14.47 -13.57 12.57
CA TRP A 33 15.62 -13.39 11.70
C TRP A 33 15.78 -11.96 11.17
N ALA A 34 14.93 -11.02 11.60
CA ALA A 34 14.89 -9.66 11.07
C ALA A 34 16.24 -8.93 11.20
N ASN A 35 16.92 -9.04 12.34
CA ASN A 35 18.24 -8.42 12.54
C ASN A 35 19.32 -9.01 11.63
N ALA A 36 19.30 -10.33 11.43
CA ALA A 36 20.27 -10.98 10.52
C ALA A 36 20.00 -10.59 9.07
N PHE A 37 18.73 -10.45 8.69
CA PHE A 37 18.31 -9.97 7.37
C PHE A 37 18.71 -8.51 7.16
N GLN A 38 18.44 -7.64 8.15
CA GLN A 38 18.88 -6.24 8.14
C GLN A 38 20.39 -6.12 7.94
N ALA A 39 21.19 -6.82 8.76
CA ALA A 39 22.64 -6.78 8.65
C ALA A 39 23.12 -7.17 7.24
N ARG A 40 22.47 -8.12 6.61
CA ARG A 40 22.80 -8.57 5.26
C ARG A 40 22.51 -7.52 4.19
N LEU A 41 21.40 -6.81 4.32
CA LEU A 41 21.03 -5.72 3.40
C LEU A 41 21.94 -4.51 3.60
N VAL A 42 22.17 -4.10 4.85
CA VAL A 42 23.05 -2.96 5.19
C VAL A 42 24.47 -3.19 4.67
N ASN A 43 25.01 -4.41 4.76
CA ASN A 43 26.32 -4.76 4.20
C ASN A 43 26.39 -4.63 2.67
N GLN A 44 25.23 -4.56 1.99
CA GLN A 44 25.13 -4.31 0.55
C GLN A 44 24.75 -2.85 0.22
N GLY A 45 24.78 -1.94 1.22
CA GLY A 45 24.38 -0.55 1.04
C GLY A 45 22.88 -0.32 0.92
N LEU A 46 22.05 -1.29 1.34
CA LEU A 46 20.59 -1.21 1.31
C LEU A 46 20.05 -0.87 2.68
N THR A 47 19.01 -0.05 2.73
CA THR A 47 18.35 0.29 3.99
C THR A 47 17.34 -0.80 4.39
N CYS A 48 17.34 -1.15 5.67
CA CYS A 48 16.34 -2.06 6.24
C CYS A 48 16.03 -1.67 7.69
N HIS A 49 14.76 -1.50 8.00
CA HIS A 49 14.29 -1.21 9.36
C HIS A 49 13.73 -2.48 9.99
N VAL A 50 14.14 -2.76 11.24
CA VAL A 50 13.52 -3.82 12.02
C VAL A 50 12.41 -3.20 12.86
N LYS A 51 11.19 -3.67 12.66
CA LYS A 51 9.99 -3.23 13.39
C LYS A 51 9.24 -4.45 13.93
N ASN A 52 8.47 -4.25 14.99
CA ASN A 52 7.70 -5.33 15.61
C ASN A 52 6.28 -4.88 15.92
N GLY A 53 5.38 -5.87 16.08
CA GLY A 53 3.99 -5.61 16.47
C GLY A 53 3.30 -4.63 15.52
N ASP A 54 2.62 -3.66 16.12
CA ASP A 54 1.80 -2.68 15.40
C ASP A 54 2.61 -1.80 14.45
N GLU A 55 3.85 -1.45 14.81
CA GLU A 55 4.73 -0.66 13.93
C GLU A 55 5.01 -1.37 12.60
N PHE A 56 5.19 -2.69 12.63
CA PHE A 56 5.35 -3.48 11.41
C PHE A 56 4.03 -3.59 10.65
N THR A 57 2.92 -3.79 11.36
CA THR A 57 1.59 -3.89 10.77
C THR A 57 1.21 -2.59 10.04
N ILE A 58 1.50 -1.44 10.65
CA ILE A 58 1.27 -0.11 10.03
C ILE A 58 2.12 0.05 8.77
N ALA A 59 3.43 -0.27 8.84
CA ALA A 59 4.31 -0.17 7.67
C ALA A 59 3.87 -1.09 6.52
N MET A 60 3.40 -2.29 6.84
CA MET A 60 2.84 -3.23 5.88
C MET A 60 1.55 -2.69 5.26
N LEU A 61 0.64 -2.11 6.06
CA LEU A 61 -0.59 -1.50 5.58
C LEU A 61 -0.31 -0.31 4.65
N GLU A 62 0.59 0.59 5.03
CA GLU A 62 1.01 1.71 4.17
C GLU A 62 1.49 1.22 2.80
N LYS A 63 2.33 0.18 2.78
CA LYS A 63 2.79 -0.43 1.53
C LYS A 63 1.64 -1.02 0.72
N HIS A 64 0.72 -1.68 1.38
CA HIS A 64 -0.43 -2.29 0.74
C HIS A 64 -1.35 -1.24 0.13
N VAL A 65 -1.66 -0.17 0.87
CA VAL A 65 -2.44 0.98 0.37
C VAL A 65 -1.72 1.63 -0.81
N TRP A 66 -0.40 1.87 -0.72
CA TRP A 66 0.37 2.46 -1.80
C TRP A 66 0.20 1.69 -3.11
N ILE A 67 0.48 0.38 -3.07
CA ILE A 67 0.45 -0.43 -4.30
C ILE A 67 -0.95 -0.61 -4.85
N CYS A 68 -1.99 -0.60 -3.99
CA CYS A 68 -3.37 -0.71 -4.44
C CYS A 68 -3.89 0.60 -5.02
N ALA A 69 -3.73 1.71 -4.29
CA ALA A 69 -4.30 3.00 -4.68
C ALA A 69 -3.60 3.59 -5.91
N PHE A 70 -2.25 3.64 -5.96
CA PHE A 70 -1.54 4.14 -7.15
C PHE A 70 -1.86 3.32 -8.40
N MET A 71 -1.85 1.97 -8.26
CA MET A 71 -2.12 1.11 -9.41
C MET A 71 -3.57 1.21 -9.89
N LEU A 72 -4.52 1.39 -8.97
CA LEU A 72 -5.94 1.50 -9.30
C LEU A 72 -6.24 2.85 -9.97
N VAL A 73 -5.80 3.96 -9.39
CA VAL A 73 -5.97 5.30 -9.99
C VAL A 73 -5.30 5.37 -11.37
N GLY A 74 -4.05 4.94 -11.49
CA GLY A 74 -3.38 4.98 -12.77
C GLY A 74 -4.03 4.09 -13.82
N ALA A 75 -4.54 2.92 -13.46
CA ALA A 75 -5.31 2.07 -14.36
C ALA A 75 -6.61 2.72 -14.83
N SER A 76 -7.30 3.47 -13.96
CA SER A 76 -8.51 4.25 -14.31
C SER A 76 -8.21 5.38 -15.30
N HIS A 77 -6.96 5.85 -15.36
CA HIS A 77 -6.48 6.85 -16.29
C HIS A 77 -5.60 6.26 -17.42
N GLY A 78 -5.99 5.09 -17.92
CA GLY A 78 -5.38 4.47 -19.11
C GLY A 78 -4.02 3.82 -18.88
N GLY A 79 -3.62 3.56 -17.62
CA GLY A 79 -2.34 2.95 -17.27
C GLY A 79 -1.19 3.95 -17.27
N CYS A 80 -1.46 5.20 -16.88
CA CYS A 80 -0.44 6.24 -16.73
C CYS A 80 0.62 5.86 -15.69
N THR A 81 1.72 6.59 -15.62
CA THR A 81 2.81 6.29 -14.67
C THR A 81 2.45 6.69 -13.23
N VAL A 82 3.17 6.11 -12.26
CA VAL A 82 3.05 6.48 -10.84
C VAL A 82 3.30 7.98 -10.64
N GLY A 83 4.27 8.57 -11.35
CA GLY A 83 4.55 10.00 -11.31
C GLY A 83 3.41 10.86 -11.86
N GLU A 84 2.70 10.40 -12.90
CA GLU A 84 1.51 11.08 -13.41
C GLU A 84 0.35 11.01 -12.43
N VAL A 85 0.17 9.89 -11.72
CA VAL A 85 -0.81 9.80 -10.64
C VAL A 85 -0.47 10.79 -9.53
N GLU A 86 0.78 10.82 -9.07
CA GLU A 86 1.24 11.71 -7.99
C GLU A 86 1.09 13.19 -8.34
N SER A 87 1.41 13.58 -9.57
CA SER A 87 1.40 14.99 -9.98
C SER A 87 0.03 15.48 -10.48
N THR A 88 -0.69 14.66 -11.25
CA THR A 88 -1.91 15.07 -11.96
C THR A 88 -3.18 14.60 -11.25
N TYR A 89 -3.17 13.40 -10.67
CA TYR A 89 -4.33 12.77 -10.05
C TYR A 89 -4.20 12.67 -8.52
N THR A 90 -3.36 13.52 -7.92
CA THR A 90 -3.03 13.45 -6.48
C THR A 90 -4.25 13.51 -5.57
N LYS A 91 -5.26 14.32 -5.89
CA LYS A 91 -6.49 14.42 -5.08
C LYS A 91 -7.32 13.14 -5.10
N GLU A 92 -7.40 12.51 -6.25
CA GLU A 92 -8.10 11.23 -6.39
C GLU A 92 -7.35 10.14 -5.65
N PHE A 93 -6.03 10.09 -5.79
CA PHE A 93 -5.18 9.19 -5.03
C PHE A 93 -5.33 9.39 -3.51
N GLU A 94 -5.25 10.63 -3.01
CA GLU A 94 -5.36 10.94 -1.58
C GLU A 94 -6.72 10.51 -1.01
N ALA A 95 -7.81 10.76 -1.73
CA ALA A 95 -9.14 10.35 -1.31
C ALA A 95 -9.27 8.83 -1.21
N LEU A 96 -8.83 8.12 -2.25
CA LEU A 96 -8.84 6.65 -2.29
C LEU A 96 -7.92 6.04 -1.23
N ALA A 97 -6.70 6.54 -1.11
CA ALA A 97 -5.73 6.05 -0.12
C ALA A 97 -6.21 6.28 1.31
N SER A 98 -6.87 7.41 1.58
CA SER A 98 -7.43 7.71 2.92
C SER A 98 -8.58 6.77 3.29
N GLU A 99 -9.46 6.47 2.35
CA GLU A 99 -10.53 5.51 2.53
C GLU A 99 -9.97 4.11 2.83
N MET A 100 -9.04 3.65 2.01
CA MET A 100 -8.41 2.33 2.16
C MET A 100 -7.58 2.23 3.45
N MET A 101 -6.84 3.29 3.81
CA MET A 101 -6.07 3.35 5.05
C MET A 101 -6.97 3.23 6.27
N THR A 102 -8.07 3.98 6.30
CA THR A 102 -9.03 3.98 7.41
C THR A 102 -9.67 2.60 7.59
N ALA A 103 -10.14 1.99 6.50
CA ALA A 103 -10.75 0.67 6.55
C ALA A 103 -9.74 -0.42 6.90
N GLY A 104 -8.53 -0.35 6.34
CA GLY A 104 -7.46 -1.31 6.62
C GLY A 104 -6.96 -1.24 8.07
N ALA A 105 -6.77 -0.04 8.61
CA ALA A 105 -6.36 0.16 10.00
C ALA A 105 -7.40 -0.36 10.98
N ALA A 106 -8.68 -0.08 10.72
CA ALA A 106 -9.78 -0.63 11.52
C ALA A 106 -9.82 -2.16 11.49
N ALA A 107 -9.61 -2.78 10.31
CA ALA A 107 -9.60 -4.23 10.15
C ALA A 107 -8.41 -4.91 10.86
N LEU A 108 -7.26 -4.23 10.92
CA LEU A 108 -6.04 -4.73 11.56
C LEU A 108 -5.92 -4.30 13.03
N ASN A 109 -6.87 -3.49 13.51
CA ASN A 109 -6.88 -2.93 14.88
C ASN A 109 -5.57 -2.20 15.21
N VAL A 110 -5.14 -1.30 14.30
CA VAL A 110 -3.98 -0.43 14.47
C VAL A 110 -4.38 1.03 14.22
N ASP A 111 -3.63 1.96 14.80
CA ASP A 111 -3.81 3.39 14.57
C ASP A 111 -3.12 3.84 13.27
N VAL A 112 -3.75 4.75 12.55
CA VAL A 112 -3.15 5.37 11.36
C VAL A 112 -2.02 6.29 11.79
N ALA A 113 -0.83 6.08 11.23
CA ALA A 113 0.32 6.92 11.52
C ALA A 113 0.20 8.29 10.82
N ASP A 114 0.50 9.37 11.54
CA ASP A 114 0.53 10.72 10.99
C ASP A 114 1.50 10.83 9.79
N GLY A 115 1.14 11.67 8.81
CA GLY A 115 1.96 11.95 7.64
C GLY A 115 2.11 10.79 6.64
N TYR A 116 1.30 9.74 6.75
CA TYR A 116 1.39 8.59 5.83
C TYR A 116 1.19 8.98 4.35
N LEU A 117 0.29 9.91 4.03
CA LEU A 117 0.09 10.36 2.65
C LEU A 117 1.36 10.97 2.05
N ASP A 118 2.11 11.74 2.83
CA ASP A 118 3.37 12.34 2.37
C ASP A 118 4.44 11.27 2.15
N ARG A 119 4.50 10.26 3.02
CA ARG A 119 5.39 9.10 2.82
C ARG A 119 5.03 8.32 1.56
N LEU A 120 3.73 8.06 1.32
CA LEU A 120 3.29 7.37 0.11
C LEU A 120 3.64 8.17 -1.16
N LYS A 121 3.44 9.49 -1.16
CA LYS A 121 3.80 10.37 -2.29
C LYS A 121 5.32 10.46 -2.48
N ALA A 122 6.09 10.53 -1.40
CA ALA A 122 7.55 10.54 -1.49
C ALA A 122 8.09 9.26 -2.16
N TYR A 123 7.55 8.10 -1.80
CA TYR A 123 7.91 6.85 -2.47
C TYR A 123 7.48 6.84 -3.95
N ALA A 124 6.30 7.38 -4.26
CA ALA A 124 5.85 7.51 -5.65
C ALA A 124 6.80 8.35 -6.50
N ARG A 125 7.33 9.43 -5.96
CA ARG A 125 8.34 10.25 -6.67
C ARG A 125 9.63 9.47 -6.95
N ALA A 126 10.08 8.63 -6.01
CA ALA A 126 11.28 7.79 -6.19
C ALA A 126 11.10 6.76 -7.33
N VAL A 127 9.89 6.27 -7.55
CA VAL A 127 9.56 5.26 -8.58
C VAL A 127 8.61 5.82 -9.65
N SER A 128 8.69 7.11 -9.93
CA SER A 128 7.77 7.85 -10.80
C SER A 128 7.61 7.26 -12.21
N HIS A 129 8.61 6.56 -12.69
CA HIS A 129 8.63 5.92 -14.01
C HIS A 129 7.86 4.59 -14.07
N PHE A 130 7.41 4.04 -12.95
CA PHE A 130 6.70 2.77 -12.94
C PHE A 130 5.35 2.89 -13.65
N PRO A 131 5.03 1.98 -14.59
CA PRO A 131 3.70 1.91 -15.17
C PRO A 131 2.71 1.36 -14.15
N THR A 132 1.48 1.88 -14.21
CA THR A 132 0.41 1.41 -13.35
C THR A 132 -0.42 0.34 -14.04
N ALA A 133 -0.80 -0.67 -13.28
CA ALA A 133 -1.76 -1.69 -13.67
C ALA A 133 -2.28 -2.44 -12.43
N VAL A 134 -3.55 -2.83 -12.45
CA VAL A 134 -4.08 -3.70 -11.41
C VAL A 134 -3.56 -5.13 -11.66
N LYS A 135 -2.75 -5.62 -10.74
CA LYS A 135 -2.13 -6.95 -10.79
C LYS A 135 -2.38 -7.67 -9.47
N GLU A 136 -2.29 -8.99 -9.48
CA GLU A 136 -2.36 -9.81 -8.27
C GLU A 136 -3.59 -9.46 -7.40
N PHE A 137 -4.75 -9.34 -8.06
CA PHE A 137 -5.96 -8.83 -7.43
C PHE A 137 -6.26 -9.48 -6.08
N GLU A 138 -6.20 -10.81 -5.98
CA GLU A 138 -6.53 -11.55 -4.74
C GLU A 138 -5.69 -11.10 -3.53
N TRP A 139 -4.43 -10.77 -3.76
CA TRP A 139 -3.47 -10.42 -2.71
C TRP A 139 -3.40 -8.91 -2.43
N ARG A 140 -3.90 -8.09 -3.36
CA ARG A 140 -3.82 -6.63 -3.31
C ARG A 140 -5.21 -6.03 -3.12
N ASN A 141 -5.81 -5.48 -4.17
CA ASN A 141 -7.14 -4.87 -4.10
C ASN A 141 -8.22 -5.83 -3.61
N GLY A 142 -8.08 -7.12 -3.84
CA GLY A 142 -9.01 -8.15 -3.37
C GLY A 142 -9.09 -8.25 -1.85
N TRP A 143 -8.00 -8.00 -1.11
CA TRP A 143 -8.05 -7.95 0.35
C TRP A 143 -8.96 -6.81 0.83
N PHE A 144 -8.84 -5.61 0.25
CA PHE A 144 -9.72 -4.49 0.57
C PHE A 144 -11.17 -4.76 0.13
N TYR A 145 -11.35 -5.29 -1.09
CA TYR A 145 -12.69 -5.65 -1.57
C TYR A 145 -13.37 -6.68 -0.68
N LYS A 146 -12.61 -7.60 -0.09
CA LYS A 146 -13.16 -8.54 0.88
C LYS A 146 -13.68 -7.84 2.13
N LEU A 147 -13.02 -6.79 2.63
CA LEU A 147 -13.52 -6.00 3.76
C LEU A 147 -14.89 -5.35 3.43
N THR A 148 -15.03 -4.82 2.22
CA THR A 148 -16.33 -4.31 1.72
C THR A 148 -17.36 -5.42 1.71
N CYS A 149 -17.08 -6.58 1.12
CA CYS A 149 -18.00 -7.71 1.07
C CYS A 149 -18.45 -8.17 2.47
N ASP A 150 -17.50 -8.27 3.40
CA ASP A 150 -17.79 -8.70 4.78
C ASP A 150 -18.63 -7.65 5.53
N ALA A 151 -18.43 -6.35 5.26
CA ALA A 151 -19.26 -5.29 5.82
C ALA A 151 -20.70 -5.35 5.29
N VAL A 152 -20.86 -5.45 3.97
CA VAL A 152 -22.18 -5.51 3.31
C VAL A 152 -22.96 -6.77 3.73
N LYS A 153 -22.29 -7.94 3.79
CA LYS A 153 -22.91 -9.16 4.32
C LYS A 153 -23.39 -9.03 5.76
N ALA A 154 -22.70 -8.24 6.56
CA ALA A 154 -23.09 -7.95 7.94
C ALA A 154 -24.15 -6.85 8.05
N GLY A 155 -24.73 -6.38 6.94
CA GLY A 155 -25.72 -5.30 6.90
C GLY A 155 -25.16 -3.92 7.21
N ARG A 156 -23.86 -3.72 7.10
CA ARG A 156 -23.18 -2.43 7.28
C ARG A 156 -22.98 -1.74 5.93
N GLU A 157 -22.77 -0.44 5.98
CA GLU A 157 -22.39 0.32 4.79
C GLU A 157 -21.03 -0.13 4.24
N ASP A 158 -20.81 0.10 2.95
CA ASP A 158 -19.51 -0.10 2.33
C ASP A 158 -18.48 0.85 2.96
N PRO A 159 -17.42 0.34 3.60
CA PRO A 159 -16.41 1.18 4.21
C PRO A 159 -15.48 1.86 3.18
N MET A 160 -15.55 1.46 1.91
CA MET A 160 -14.66 1.93 0.85
C MET A 160 -15.39 2.13 -0.48
N PRO A 161 -16.39 3.06 -0.54
CA PRO A 161 -17.20 3.27 -1.74
C PRO A 161 -16.38 3.75 -2.95
N LEU A 162 -15.33 4.56 -2.77
CA LEU A 162 -14.45 4.97 -3.88
C LEU A 162 -13.67 3.80 -4.45
N HIS A 163 -13.12 2.95 -3.59
CA HIS A 163 -12.42 1.75 -4.02
C HIS A 163 -13.36 0.80 -4.79
N THR A 164 -14.53 0.54 -4.24
CA THR A 164 -15.55 -0.31 -4.86
C THR A 164 -15.96 0.23 -6.23
N GLN A 165 -16.21 1.53 -6.34
CA GLN A 165 -16.60 2.17 -7.60
C GLN A 165 -15.48 2.04 -8.64
N ALA A 166 -14.22 2.31 -8.28
CA ALA A 166 -13.09 2.20 -9.19
C ALA A 166 -12.89 0.77 -9.72
N LEU A 167 -13.12 -0.26 -8.89
CA LEU A 167 -13.05 -1.66 -9.32
C LEU A 167 -14.16 -1.98 -10.35
N TYR A 168 -15.37 -1.47 -10.16
CA TYR A 168 -16.47 -1.66 -11.12
C TYR A 168 -16.23 -0.92 -12.43
N ASP A 169 -15.75 0.31 -12.39
CA ASP A 169 -15.49 1.12 -13.57
C ASP A 169 -14.44 0.48 -14.47
N LEU A 170 -13.43 -0.14 -13.87
CA LEU A 170 -12.40 -0.93 -14.57
C LEU A 170 -12.90 -2.30 -15.04
N LYS A 171 -14.12 -2.69 -14.69
CA LYS A 171 -14.71 -3.99 -15.06
C LYS A 171 -13.83 -5.17 -14.67
N LEU A 172 -13.20 -5.09 -13.51
CA LEU A 172 -12.36 -6.18 -13.02
C LEU A 172 -13.21 -7.44 -12.75
N PRO A 173 -12.65 -8.63 -12.94
CA PRO A 173 -13.33 -9.88 -12.65
C PRO A 173 -13.43 -10.09 -11.13
N LEU A 174 -14.43 -9.44 -10.50
CA LEU A 174 -14.62 -9.51 -9.06
C LEU A 174 -15.17 -10.88 -8.66
N PRO A 175 -14.71 -11.48 -7.55
CA PRO A 175 -15.17 -12.77 -7.08
C PRO A 175 -16.64 -12.67 -6.59
N ILE A 176 -17.58 -13.12 -7.40
CA ILE A 176 -19.02 -13.12 -7.07
C ILE A 176 -19.29 -13.91 -5.78
N ALA A 177 -18.53 -14.96 -5.51
CA ALA A 177 -18.62 -15.76 -4.29
C ALA A 177 -18.34 -14.97 -3.00
N TRP A 178 -17.77 -13.80 -3.08
CA TRP A 178 -17.52 -12.95 -1.91
C TRP A 178 -18.73 -12.05 -1.57
N ILE A 179 -19.70 -11.92 -2.46
CA ILE A 179 -20.91 -11.11 -2.28
C ILE A 179 -22.09 -11.98 -1.80
N ASN A 180 -22.09 -13.29 -2.09
CA ASN A 180 -23.15 -14.24 -1.79
C ASN A 180 -22.97 -14.96 -0.45
#